data_414f7ce5e31693991a15b811c77bd728
#
_entry.id   414f7ce5e31693991a15b811c77bd728
#
_cell.length_a   1.000
_cell.length_b   1.000
_cell.length_c   1.000
_cell.angle_alpha   90.00
_cell.angle_beta   90.00
_cell.angle_gamma   90.00
#
_symmetry.space_group_name_H-M   'P 1'
#
loop_
_entity.id
_entity.type
_entity.pdbx_description
1 polymer ?
#
loop_
_entity_poly.entity_id
_entity_poly.type
_entity_poly.pdbx_seq_one_letter_code
_entity_poly.pdbx_strand_id
1 'polypeptide(L)'
;SKEKLLAYLNVTFDFNFEEMHLKPLYESVEYCIKRFNLSESADAYLFGLMDLIFDFSLKPNSSKLSFLEEWESQKENASIPISEDINGVQFMTIHKAKGLEFPVVIFPYADLSIYKEIEPKSWFPLDEEVFEFKESLINFNSNVREYGEVGESIYLKRRNTLELDNLNLLYVTLTRAETHLYVFSGKPTKIIDNELTTYNQYFGEYLKHKNIWDEEKMI
;
A
#
# COMPACT_ATOMS: atom_id res chain seq x y z
N SER A 1 -7.96 42.52 -1.57
CA SER A 1 -7.25 42.65 -2.85
C SER A 1 -5.83 42.12 -2.73
N LYS A 2 -5.22 41.73 -3.84
CA LYS A 2 -3.83 41.25 -3.92
C LYS A 2 -2.85 42.20 -3.25
N GLU A 3 -3.01 43.48 -3.50
CA GLU A 3 -2.17 44.57 -2.93
C GLU A 3 -2.20 44.61 -1.40
N LYS A 4 -3.38 44.45 -0.78
CA LYS A 4 -3.51 44.39 0.69
C LYS A 4 -2.80 43.20 1.28
N LEU A 5 -2.87 42.04 0.60
CA LEU A 5 -2.17 40.83 1.04
C LEU A 5 -0.64 41.02 0.96
N LEU A 6 -0.14 41.55 -0.16
CA LEU A 6 1.29 41.80 -0.31
C LEU A 6 1.83 42.80 0.70
N ALA A 7 1.06 43.88 0.97
CA ALA A 7 1.41 44.87 2.00
C ALA A 7 1.44 44.22 3.40
N TYR A 8 0.48 43.39 3.73
CA TYR A 8 0.44 42.65 4.99
C TYR A 8 1.64 41.70 5.15
N LEU A 9 1.96 40.92 4.11
CA LEU A 9 3.11 40.01 4.13
C LEU A 9 4.44 40.73 4.31
N ASN A 10 4.59 41.90 3.64
CA ASN A 10 5.78 42.72 3.76
C ASN A 10 5.94 43.27 5.20
N VAL A 11 4.87 43.85 5.77
CA VAL A 11 4.92 44.42 7.13
C VAL A 11 5.09 43.37 8.23
N THR A 12 4.44 42.24 8.09
CA THR A 12 4.40 41.22 9.15
C THR A 12 5.60 40.29 9.13
N PHE A 13 6.08 39.93 7.92
CA PHE A 13 7.11 38.89 7.74
C PHE A 13 8.35 39.41 7.02
N ASP A 14 8.44 40.70 6.75
CA ASP A 14 9.48 41.33 5.91
C ASP A 14 9.62 40.58 4.56
N PHE A 15 8.48 40.14 4.01
CA PHE A 15 8.41 39.34 2.79
C PHE A 15 8.17 40.24 1.57
N ASN A 16 9.12 40.22 0.62
CA ASN A 16 9.01 40.90 -0.63
C ASN A 16 8.74 39.93 -1.78
N PHE A 17 7.56 40.03 -2.38
CA PHE A 17 7.13 39.12 -3.46
C PHE A 17 8.01 39.23 -4.71
N GLU A 18 8.43 40.45 -5.08
CA GLU A 18 9.27 40.65 -6.26
C GLU A 18 10.65 40.05 -6.08
N GLU A 19 11.24 40.22 -4.90
CA GLU A 19 12.52 39.62 -4.56
C GLU A 19 12.42 38.10 -4.64
N MET A 20 11.40 37.48 -4.04
CA MET A 20 11.15 36.03 -4.11
C MET A 20 10.94 35.58 -5.56
N HIS A 21 10.21 36.38 -6.37
CA HIS A 21 9.89 36.00 -7.74
C HIS A 21 11.13 35.96 -8.64
N LEU A 22 12.11 36.80 -8.41
CA LEU A 22 13.36 36.88 -9.18
C LEU A 22 14.35 35.76 -8.86
N LYS A 23 14.21 35.10 -7.71
CA LYS A 23 15.10 33.98 -7.30
C LYS A 23 14.78 32.69 -8.07
N PRO A 24 15.77 31.81 -8.31
CA PRO A 24 15.54 30.42 -8.73
C PRO A 24 14.57 29.68 -7.81
N LEU A 25 14.01 28.58 -8.27
CA LEU A 25 13.00 27.81 -7.51
C LEU A 25 13.47 27.47 -6.08
N TYR A 26 14.63 26.82 -5.95
CA TYR A 26 15.17 26.42 -4.65
C TYR A 26 15.36 27.62 -3.71
N GLU A 27 16.03 28.66 -4.18
CA GLU A 27 16.27 29.88 -3.40
C GLU A 27 14.98 30.63 -3.04
N SER A 28 13.95 30.55 -3.89
CA SER A 28 12.63 31.14 -3.59
C SER A 28 11.96 30.45 -2.41
N VAL A 29 12.03 29.13 -2.34
CA VAL A 29 11.46 28.37 -1.23
C VAL A 29 12.29 28.59 0.04
N GLU A 30 13.62 28.59 -0.05
CA GLU A 30 14.49 28.94 1.07
C GLU A 30 14.18 30.34 1.63
N TYR A 31 13.96 31.31 0.75
CA TYR A 31 13.54 32.66 1.14
C TYR A 31 12.21 32.62 1.91
N CYS A 32 11.20 31.90 1.41
CA CYS A 32 9.93 31.71 2.10
C CYS A 32 10.11 31.08 3.49
N ILE A 33 10.90 30.01 3.58
CA ILE A 33 11.18 29.32 4.84
C ILE A 33 11.76 30.28 5.87
N LYS A 34 12.74 31.11 5.47
CA LYS A 34 13.37 32.09 6.35
C LYS A 34 12.40 33.21 6.76
N ARG A 35 11.65 33.77 5.81
CA ARG A 35 10.74 34.91 6.08
C ARG A 35 9.53 34.52 6.93
N PHE A 36 9.01 33.28 6.75
CA PHE A 36 7.89 32.78 7.54
C PHE A 36 8.32 31.99 8.79
N ASN A 37 9.63 32.00 9.09
CA ASN A 37 10.22 31.33 10.25
C ASN A 37 9.84 29.85 10.39
N LEU A 38 9.75 29.11 9.26
CA LEU A 38 9.37 27.71 9.23
C LEU A 38 10.49 26.78 9.71
N SER A 39 11.71 27.31 9.89
CA SER A 39 12.86 26.53 10.34
C SER A 39 12.92 26.31 11.86
N GLU A 40 12.12 27.03 12.65
CA GLU A 40 12.07 26.82 14.12
C GLU A 40 11.59 25.41 14.51
N SER A 41 10.77 24.83 13.68
CA SER A 41 10.32 23.43 13.80
C SER A 41 10.79 22.60 12.61
N ALA A 42 12.03 22.83 12.14
CA ALA A 42 12.59 22.09 11.03
C ALA A 42 12.59 20.60 11.34
N ASP A 43 11.71 19.89 10.71
CA ASP A 43 11.52 18.46 10.84
C ASP A 43 11.87 17.74 9.52
N ALA A 44 11.76 16.43 9.51
CA ALA A 44 12.01 15.63 8.33
C ALA A 44 11.17 16.05 7.12
N TYR A 45 9.99 16.68 7.33
CA TYR A 45 9.10 17.14 6.26
C TYR A 45 9.70 18.33 5.50
N LEU A 46 10.26 19.27 6.23
CA LEU A 46 10.89 20.43 5.60
C LEU A 46 12.14 20.03 4.80
N PHE A 47 12.97 19.15 5.36
CA PHE A 47 14.14 18.63 4.66
C PHE A 47 13.73 17.82 3.42
N GLY A 48 12.75 16.91 3.55
CA GLY A 48 12.25 16.13 2.42
C GLY A 48 11.64 17.00 1.32
N LEU A 49 10.94 18.11 1.65
CA LEU A 49 10.46 19.07 0.68
C LEU A 49 11.63 19.78 -0.04
N MET A 50 12.66 20.18 0.69
CA MET A 50 13.83 20.85 0.10
C MET A 50 14.61 19.91 -0.83
N ASP A 51 14.78 18.63 -0.46
CA ASP A 51 15.39 17.63 -1.32
C ASP A 51 14.59 17.42 -2.62
N LEU A 52 13.26 17.30 -2.51
CA LEU A 52 12.38 17.16 -3.68
C LEU A 52 12.47 18.37 -4.61
N ILE A 53 12.52 19.58 -4.05
CA ILE A 53 12.68 20.83 -4.82
C ILE A 53 14.06 20.89 -5.47
N PHE A 54 15.09 20.45 -4.76
CA PHE A 54 16.45 20.40 -5.29
C PHE A 54 16.51 19.44 -6.50
N ASP A 55 16.02 18.22 -6.35
CA ASP A 55 15.98 17.23 -7.44
C ASP A 55 15.18 17.75 -8.65
N PHE A 56 14.04 18.42 -8.38
CA PHE A 56 13.25 19.02 -9.45
C PHE A 56 14.03 20.14 -10.15
N SER A 57 14.78 20.97 -9.40
CA SER A 57 15.54 22.09 -9.95
C SER A 57 16.65 21.68 -10.92
N LEU A 58 17.10 20.42 -10.84
CA LEU A 58 18.09 19.85 -11.76
C LEU A 58 17.50 19.43 -13.12
N LYS A 59 16.16 19.39 -13.23
CA LYS A 59 15.48 19.02 -14.48
C LYS A 59 15.55 20.17 -15.50
N PRO A 60 15.65 19.87 -16.80
CA PRO A 60 15.48 20.88 -17.85
C PRO A 60 14.10 21.55 -17.74
N ASN A 61 14.05 22.88 -17.87
CA ASN A 61 12.82 23.68 -17.79
C ASN A 61 12.13 23.68 -16.39
N SER A 62 12.90 23.53 -15.33
CA SER A 62 12.41 23.66 -13.96
C SER A 62 12.01 25.09 -13.65
N SER A 63 10.71 25.39 -13.71
CA SER A 63 10.14 26.68 -13.29
C SER A 63 9.31 26.51 -12.02
N LYS A 64 9.01 27.62 -11.33
CA LYS A 64 8.12 27.58 -10.15
C LYS A 64 6.73 27.07 -10.50
N LEU A 65 6.21 27.44 -11.67
CA LEU A 65 4.89 27.00 -12.13
C LEU A 65 4.89 25.50 -12.44
N SER A 66 5.89 25.02 -13.19
CA SER A 66 5.99 23.59 -13.51
C SER A 66 6.22 22.72 -12.27
N PHE A 67 6.91 23.24 -11.25
CA PHE A 67 7.01 22.57 -9.96
C PHE A 67 5.65 22.44 -9.26
N LEU A 68 4.85 23.50 -9.24
CA LEU A 68 3.53 23.45 -8.63
C LEU A 68 2.59 22.46 -9.35
N GLU A 69 2.65 22.41 -10.67
CA GLU A 69 1.88 21.44 -11.46
C GLU A 69 2.30 19.99 -11.17
N GLU A 70 3.62 19.73 -11.12
CA GLU A 70 4.14 18.40 -10.77
C GLU A 70 3.79 18.04 -9.32
N TRP A 71 3.90 18.99 -8.39
CA TRP A 71 3.53 18.79 -6.99
C TRP A 71 2.06 18.40 -6.83
N GLU A 72 1.14 19.10 -7.50
CA GLU A 72 -0.29 18.76 -7.46
C GLU A 72 -0.58 17.33 -7.91
N SER A 73 0.19 16.81 -8.87
CA SER A 73 0.04 15.43 -9.35
C SER A 73 0.67 14.37 -8.44
N GLN A 74 1.70 14.74 -7.69
CA GLN A 74 2.51 13.77 -6.91
C GLN A 74 2.33 13.86 -5.40
N LYS A 75 1.75 14.95 -4.87
CA LYS A 75 1.65 15.21 -3.42
C LYS A 75 1.03 14.08 -2.59
N GLU A 76 0.09 13.32 -3.17
CA GLU A 76 -0.55 12.19 -2.48
C GLU A 76 0.36 10.95 -2.39
N ASN A 77 1.34 10.85 -3.28
CA ASN A 77 2.30 9.74 -3.31
C ASN A 77 3.68 10.13 -2.74
N ALA A 78 3.88 11.42 -2.47
CA ALA A 78 5.13 11.91 -1.90
C ALA A 78 5.33 11.35 -0.49
N SER A 79 6.51 10.80 -0.23
CA SER A 79 6.88 10.24 1.06
C SER A 79 8.23 10.77 1.50
N ILE A 80 8.44 10.83 2.79
CA ILE A 80 9.70 11.24 3.40
C ILE A 80 10.43 9.98 3.84
N PRO A 81 11.70 9.82 3.50
CA PRO A 81 12.52 8.77 4.09
C PRO A 81 12.67 9.04 5.59
N ILE A 82 12.14 8.14 6.38
CA ILE A 82 12.23 8.20 7.85
C ILE A 82 13.37 7.29 8.26
N SER A 83 14.21 7.74 9.22
CA SER A 83 15.25 6.90 9.83
C SER A 83 14.63 5.67 10.50
N GLU A 84 15.26 4.51 10.35
CA GLU A 84 14.85 3.25 11.00
C GLU A 84 14.88 3.33 12.54
N ASP A 85 15.61 4.28 13.09
CA ASP A 85 15.76 4.49 14.55
C ASP A 85 14.56 5.23 15.19
N ILE A 86 13.54 5.61 14.42
CA ILE A 86 12.37 6.30 14.98
C ILE A 86 11.50 5.29 15.73
N ASN A 87 11.29 5.57 17.03
CA ASN A 87 10.32 4.82 17.84
C ASN A 87 8.88 5.12 17.37
N GLY A 88 8.39 4.31 16.46
CA GLY A 88 7.10 4.49 15.83
C GLY A 88 6.48 3.18 15.33
N VAL A 89 5.21 3.23 15.00
CA VAL A 89 4.51 2.09 14.40
C VAL A 89 4.74 2.11 12.88
N GLN A 90 5.27 1.02 12.35
CA GLN A 90 5.48 0.84 10.92
C GLN A 90 4.29 0.10 10.29
N PHE A 91 3.69 0.70 9.26
CA PHE A 91 2.69 0.04 8.44
C PHE A 91 3.31 -0.47 7.15
N MET A 92 3.13 -1.77 6.89
CA MET A 92 3.66 -2.36 5.67
C MET A 92 2.79 -3.50 5.16
N THR A 93 2.97 -3.86 3.90
CA THR A 93 2.34 -5.06 3.34
C THR A 93 3.07 -6.32 3.80
N ILE A 94 2.37 -7.46 3.82
CA ILE A 94 2.97 -8.76 4.17
C ILE A 94 4.18 -9.08 3.29
N HIS A 95 4.12 -8.72 2.00
CA HIS A 95 5.24 -8.93 1.08
C HIS A 95 6.48 -8.12 1.45
N LYS A 96 6.31 -6.87 1.91
CA LYS A 96 7.42 -6.03 2.37
C LYS A 96 8.00 -6.52 3.71
N ALA A 97 7.18 -7.18 4.54
CA ALA A 97 7.63 -7.74 5.80
C ALA A 97 8.44 -9.04 5.65
N LYS A 98 8.49 -9.63 4.45
CA LYS A 98 9.25 -10.87 4.22
C LYS A 98 10.74 -10.67 4.49
N GLY A 99 11.30 -11.47 5.39
CA GLY A 99 12.71 -11.40 5.79
C GLY A 99 13.03 -10.39 6.89
N LEU A 100 12.04 -9.61 7.34
CA LEU A 100 12.18 -8.71 8.49
C LEU A 100 11.64 -9.38 9.75
N GLU A 101 12.08 -8.91 10.93
CA GLU A 101 11.60 -9.36 12.24
C GLU A 101 11.30 -8.13 13.09
N PHE A 102 10.28 -8.23 13.93
CA PHE A 102 9.82 -7.11 14.77
C PHE A 102 9.49 -7.62 16.18
N PRO A 103 9.83 -6.87 17.23
CA PRO A 103 9.48 -7.25 18.60
C PRO A 103 7.99 -7.50 18.80
N VAL A 104 7.15 -6.67 18.17
CA VAL A 104 5.69 -6.76 18.23
C VAL A 104 5.12 -6.65 16.84
N VAL A 105 4.25 -7.59 16.46
CA VAL A 105 3.51 -7.57 15.21
C VAL A 105 2.01 -7.49 15.49
N ILE A 106 1.35 -6.59 14.82
CA ILE A 106 -0.10 -6.46 14.82
C ILE A 106 -0.59 -6.79 13.41
N PHE A 107 -1.39 -7.84 13.30
CA PHE A 107 -2.04 -8.22 12.04
C PHE A 107 -3.53 -7.86 12.11
N PRO A 108 -3.92 -6.67 11.66
CA PRO A 108 -5.31 -6.25 11.62
C PRO A 108 -6.02 -6.86 10.41
N TYR A 109 -7.36 -6.96 10.49
CA TYR A 109 -8.20 -7.42 9.38
C TYR A 109 -7.82 -8.82 8.85
N ALA A 110 -7.53 -9.75 9.76
CA ALA A 110 -7.13 -11.12 9.44
C ALA A 110 -8.36 -11.99 9.04
N ASP A 111 -9.20 -11.48 8.17
CA ASP A 111 -10.42 -12.09 7.64
C ASP A 111 -10.46 -12.12 6.10
N LEU A 112 -9.30 -11.93 5.48
CA LEU A 112 -9.15 -11.91 4.02
C LEU A 112 -9.55 -13.25 3.40
N SER A 113 -10.20 -13.17 2.23
CA SER A 113 -10.51 -14.34 1.42
C SER A 113 -9.23 -14.85 0.72
N ILE A 114 -9.04 -16.17 0.80
CA ILE A 114 -7.89 -16.86 0.20
C ILE A 114 -7.98 -16.89 -1.33
N TYR A 115 -9.20 -16.91 -1.87
CA TYR A 115 -9.43 -17.08 -3.31
C TYR A 115 -9.84 -15.80 -4.02
N LYS A 116 -9.79 -14.65 -3.34
CA LYS A 116 -10.17 -13.37 -3.94
C LYS A 116 -9.02 -12.83 -4.79
N GLU A 117 -9.29 -12.69 -6.07
CA GLU A 117 -8.44 -12.00 -7.04
C GLU A 117 -9.21 -10.85 -7.69
N ILE A 118 -8.49 -9.85 -8.21
CA ILE A 118 -9.09 -8.73 -8.94
C ILE A 118 -9.00 -9.03 -10.43
N GLU A 119 -10.15 -9.18 -11.10
CA GLU A 119 -10.26 -9.45 -12.53
C GLU A 119 -9.33 -10.58 -13.03
N PRO A 120 -9.38 -11.77 -12.40
CA PRO A 120 -8.44 -12.82 -12.74
C PRO A 120 -8.66 -13.30 -14.18
N LYS A 121 -7.55 -13.54 -14.88
CA LYS A 121 -7.53 -14.08 -16.23
C LYS A 121 -6.70 -15.35 -16.29
N SER A 122 -7.01 -16.24 -17.22
CA SER A 122 -6.27 -17.47 -17.47
C SER A 122 -6.16 -17.72 -18.97
N TRP A 123 -5.02 -18.26 -19.38
CA TRP A 123 -4.89 -18.83 -20.73
C TRP A 123 -5.66 -20.15 -20.77
N PHE A 124 -6.50 -20.30 -21.79
CA PHE A 124 -7.26 -21.50 -22.04
C PHE A 124 -6.83 -22.09 -23.38
N PRO A 125 -6.38 -23.35 -23.42
CA PRO A 125 -5.96 -24.00 -24.67
C PRO A 125 -7.15 -24.23 -25.58
N LEU A 126 -6.92 -24.04 -26.86
CA LEU A 126 -7.93 -24.22 -27.92
C LEU A 126 -7.41 -25.21 -28.94
N ASP A 127 -8.32 -25.83 -29.67
CA ASP A 127 -8.01 -26.68 -30.80
C ASP A 127 -7.52 -25.82 -31.99
N GLU A 128 -6.24 -25.94 -32.33
CA GLU A 128 -5.59 -25.18 -33.40
C GLU A 128 -6.20 -25.47 -34.77
N GLU A 129 -6.74 -26.69 -34.98
CA GLU A 129 -7.39 -27.04 -36.26
C GLU A 129 -8.73 -26.31 -36.45
N VAL A 130 -9.37 -25.89 -35.33
CA VAL A 130 -10.66 -25.22 -35.37
C VAL A 130 -10.53 -23.69 -35.30
N PHE A 131 -9.58 -23.20 -34.48
CA PHE A 131 -9.52 -21.79 -34.09
C PHE A 131 -8.34 -20.99 -34.68
N GLU A 132 -7.46 -21.59 -35.44
CA GLU A 132 -6.26 -20.95 -36.01
C GLU A 132 -5.25 -20.41 -34.96
N PHE A 133 -5.52 -20.58 -33.66
CA PHE A 133 -4.63 -20.19 -32.55
C PHE A 133 -4.75 -21.20 -31.38
N LYS A 134 -3.65 -21.34 -30.63
CA LYS A 134 -3.49 -22.39 -29.62
C LYS A 134 -4.14 -22.09 -28.30
N GLU A 135 -4.25 -20.80 -27.93
CA GLU A 135 -4.70 -20.37 -26.62
C GLU A 135 -5.49 -19.07 -26.71
N SER A 136 -6.45 -18.91 -25.80
CA SER A 136 -7.20 -17.67 -25.62
C SER A 136 -7.16 -17.20 -24.18
N LEU A 137 -7.05 -15.90 -23.97
CA LEU A 137 -7.10 -15.30 -22.64
C LEU A 137 -8.55 -15.11 -22.24
N ILE A 138 -9.01 -15.90 -21.26
CA ILE A 138 -10.38 -15.85 -20.77
C ILE A 138 -10.45 -15.23 -19.36
N ASN A 139 -11.60 -14.70 -18.99
CA ASN A 139 -11.89 -14.32 -17.61
C ASN A 139 -12.01 -15.57 -16.75
N PHE A 140 -11.23 -15.60 -15.67
CA PHE A 140 -11.24 -16.73 -14.76
C PHE A 140 -12.33 -16.56 -13.71
N ASN A 141 -13.25 -17.50 -13.65
CA ASN A 141 -14.31 -17.61 -12.64
C ASN A 141 -14.74 -19.08 -12.46
N SER A 142 -15.71 -19.35 -11.61
CA SER A 142 -16.19 -20.71 -11.35
C SER A 142 -16.70 -21.45 -12.59
N ASN A 143 -17.19 -20.73 -13.60
CA ASN A 143 -17.75 -21.34 -14.82
C ASN A 143 -16.67 -22.00 -15.68
N VAL A 144 -15.38 -21.67 -15.47
CA VAL A 144 -14.27 -22.35 -16.16
C VAL A 144 -14.30 -23.85 -15.94
N ARG A 145 -14.81 -24.32 -14.80
CA ARG A 145 -14.98 -25.77 -14.50
C ARG A 145 -15.92 -26.47 -15.52
N GLU A 146 -16.87 -25.73 -16.08
CA GLU A 146 -17.86 -26.26 -17.01
C GLU A 146 -17.32 -26.42 -18.45
N TYR A 147 -16.06 -25.97 -18.69
CA TYR A 147 -15.42 -26.08 -20.01
C TYR A 147 -14.71 -27.44 -20.21
N GLY A 148 -15.27 -28.51 -19.64
CA GLY A 148 -14.75 -29.87 -19.75
C GLY A 148 -13.55 -30.14 -18.84
N GLU A 149 -12.89 -31.27 -19.05
CA GLU A 149 -11.77 -31.74 -18.20
C GLU A 149 -10.61 -30.74 -18.12
N VAL A 150 -10.35 -30.04 -19.25
CA VAL A 150 -9.29 -29.03 -19.33
C VAL A 150 -9.64 -27.82 -18.45
N GLY A 151 -10.89 -27.36 -18.53
CA GLY A 151 -11.38 -26.25 -17.71
C GLY A 151 -11.33 -26.58 -16.21
N GLU A 152 -11.79 -27.76 -15.84
CA GLU A 152 -11.72 -28.23 -14.45
C GLU A 152 -10.28 -28.32 -13.94
N SER A 153 -9.36 -28.86 -14.75
CA SER A 153 -7.94 -28.92 -14.40
C SER A 153 -7.33 -27.55 -14.19
N ILE A 154 -7.61 -26.59 -15.06
CA ILE A 154 -7.15 -25.19 -14.94
C ILE A 154 -7.70 -24.56 -13.65
N TYR A 155 -9.00 -24.76 -13.39
CA TYR A 155 -9.66 -24.20 -12.22
C TYR A 155 -9.04 -24.77 -10.91
N LEU A 156 -8.89 -26.07 -10.80
CA LEU A 156 -8.32 -26.73 -9.62
C LEU A 156 -6.86 -26.34 -9.40
N LYS A 157 -6.07 -26.32 -10.46
CA LYS A 157 -4.65 -25.88 -10.39
C LYS A 157 -4.54 -24.46 -9.87
N ARG A 158 -5.35 -23.53 -10.39
CA ARG A 158 -5.35 -22.11 -9.95
C ARG A 158 -5.75 -22.01 -8.49
N ARG A 159 -6.81 -22.71 -8.08
CA ARG A 159 -7.30 -22.73 -6.71
C ARG A 159 -6.23 -23.24 -5.74
N ASN A 160 -5.59 -24.36 -6.04
CA ASN A 160 -4.52 -24.93 -5.23
C ASN A 160 -3.32 -23.98 -5.11
N THR A 161 -2.97 -23.30 -6.21
CA THR A 161 -1.91 -22.29 -6.19
C THR A 161 -2.26 -21.13 -5.28
N LEU A 162 -3.47 -20.56 -5.39
CA LEU A 162 -3.93 -19.49 -4.52
C LEU A 162 -3.96 -19.87 -3.05
N GLU A 163 -4.41 -21.07 -2.74
CA GLU A 163 -4.41 -21.59 -1.38
C GLU A 163 -2.99 -21.68 -0.81
N LEU A 164 -2.07 -22.28 -1.56
CA LEU A 164 -0.67 -22.39 -1.16
C LEU A 164 -0.02 -21.01 -0.96
N ASP A 165 -0.22 -20.09 -1.89
CA ASP A 165 0.34 -18.74 -1.82
C ASP A 165 -0.21 -17.96 -0.61
N ASN A 166 -1.51 -18.05 -0.36
CA ASN A 166 -2.13 -17.38 0.80
C ASN A 166 -1.73 -18.01 2.13
N LEU A 167 -1.58 -19.34 2.21
CA LEU A 167 -1.04 -20.00 3.39
C LEU A 167 0.41 -19.64 3.66
N ASN A 168 1.23 -19.51 2.60
CA ASN A 168 2.59 -19.00 2.72
C ASN A 168 2.64 -17.55 3.21
N LEU A 169 1.74 -16.68 2.72
CA LEU A 169 1.63 -15.30 3.21
C LEU A 169 1.22 -15.26 4.68
N LEU A 170 0.27 -16.10 5.08
CA LEU A 170 -0.15 -16.23 6.47
C LEU A 170 1.03 -16.69 7.34
N TYR A 171 1.75 -17.73 6.92
CA TYR A 171 2.95 -18.21 7.59
C TYR A 171 4.00 -17.08 7.75
N VAL A 172 4.29 -16.35 6.69
CA VAL A 172 5.20 -15.20 6.74
C VAL A 172 4.73 -14.19 7.80
N THR A 173 3.45 -13.84 7.82
CA THR A 173 2.90 -12.87 8.77
C THR A 173 3.05 -13.34 10.22
N LEU A 174 2.66 -14.59 10.48
CA LEU A 174 2.66 -15.15 11.83
C LEU A 174 4.07 -15.37 12.39
N THR A 175 5.07 -15.45 11.52
CA THR A 175 6.47 -15.68 11.92
C THR A 175 7.33 -14.41 11.96
N ARG A 176 6.74 -13.23 11.83
CA ARG A 176 7.50 -11.95 11.90
C ARG A 176 7.70 -11.43 13.31
N ALA A 177 6.91 -11.88 14.27
CA ALA A 177 6.99 -11.42 15.64
C ALA A 177 8.07 -12.16 16.42
N GLU A 178 8.97 -11.42 17.07
CA GLU A 178 9.98 -11.95 17.98
C GLU A 178 9.37 -12.26 19.36
N THR A 179 8.52 -11.37 19.88
CA THR A 179 8.00 -11.49 21.25
C THR A 179 6.47 -11.55 21.32
N HIS A 180 5.76 -10.67 20.60
CA HIS A 180 4.31 -10.59 20.68
C HIS A 180 3.66 -10.50 19.30
N LEU A 181 2.67 -11.32 19.09
CA LEU A 181 1.82 -11.30 17.90
C LEU A 181 0.37 -11.07 18.30
N TYR A 182 -0.23 -10.01 17.76
CA TYR A 182 -1.65 -9.71 17.91
C TYR A 182 -2.35 -9.88 16.55
N VAL A 183 -3.35 -10.75 16.51
CA VAL A 183 -4.15 -11.01 15.32
C VAL A 183 -5.58 -10.54 15.58
N PHE A 184 -6.05 -9.58 14.77
CA PHE A 184 -7.42 -9.08 14.85
C PHE A 184 -8.18 -9.55 13.62
N SER A 185 -9.27 -10.25 13.84
CA SER A 185 -10.09 -10.86 12.80
C SER A 185 -11.56 -10.70 13.11
N GLY A 186 -12.39 -10.61 12.09
CA GLY A 186 -13.82 -10.70 12.24
C GLY A 186 -14.24 -12.11 12.68
N LYS A 187 -15.49 -12.24 13.21
CA LYS A 187 -16.06 -13.54 13.56
C LYS A 187 -16.04 -14.47 12.33
N PRO A 188 -15.63 -15.74 12.49
CA PRO A 188 -15.62 -16.68 11.38
C PRO A 188 -17.01 -16.82 10.75
N THR A 189 -17.06 -16.72 9.44
CA THR A 189 -18.26 -17.01 8.67
C THR A 189 -18.54 -18.51 8.64
N LYS A 190 -19.79 -18.87 8.33
CA LYS A 190 -20.17 -20.29 8.25
C LYS A 190 -19.35 -20.98 7.15
N ILE A 191 -18.79 -22.15 7.51
CA ILE A 191 -18.08 -23.01 6.56
C ILE A 191 -19.10 -23.70 5.67
N ILE A 192 -18.91 -23.59 4.36
CA ILE A 192 -19.76 -24.21 3.34
C ILE A 192 -18.95 -25.36 2.71
N ASP A 193 -19.60 -26.49 2.47
CA ASP A 193 -19.00 -27.67 1.83
C ASP A 193 -17.70 -28.16 2.49
N ASN A 194 -17.55 -27.88 3.78
CA ASN A 194 -16.35 -28.20 4.56
C ASN A 194 -15.05 -27.56 4.03
N GLU A 195 -15.17 -26.46 3.28
CA GLU A 195 -14.04 -25.69 2.73
C GLU A 195 -13.80 -24.42 3.53
N LEU A 196 -12.54 -24.20 3.90
CA LEU A 196 -12.09 -22.95 4.52
C LEU A 196 -11.69 -21.97 3.40
N THR A 197 -12.33 -20.83 3.37
CA THR A 197 -12.14 -19.81 2.30
C THR A 197 -11.58 -18.49 2.78
N THR A 198 -11.46 -18.31 4.10
CA THR A 198 -11.00 -17.04 4.71
C THR A 198 -10.09 -17.32 5.90
N TYR A 199 -9.18 -16.40 6.21
CA TYR A 199 -8.26 -16.55 7.34
C TYR A 199 -8.98 -16.68 8.68
N ASN A 200 -10.08 -15.95 8.89
CA ASN A 200 -10.84 -16.05 10.13
C ASN A 200 -11.45 -17.45 10.36
N GLN A 201 -11.80 -18.18 9.30
CA GLN A 201 -12.23 -19.56 9.41
C GLN A 201 -11.07 -20.48 9.85
N TYR A 202 -9.86 -20.28 9.29
CA TYR A 202 -8.67 -21.04 9.72
C TYR A 202 -8.35 -20.78 11.20
N PHE A 203 -8.38 -19.51 11.62
CA PHE A 203 -8.17 -19.17 13.03
C PHE A 203 -9.26 -19.76 13.94
N GLY A 204 -10.53 -19.67 13.52
CA GLY A 204 -11.65 -20.25 14.28
C GLY A 204 -11.53 -21.76 14.46
N GLU A 205 -11.21 -22.50 13.41
CA GLU A 205 -10.99 -23.96 13.48
C GLU A 205 -9.75 -24.32 14.32
N TYR A 206 -8.66 -23.55 14.20
CA TYR A 206 -7.49 -23.73 15.05
C TYR A 206 -7.81 -23.53 16.54
N LEU A 207 -8.54 -22.48 16.91
CA LEU A 207 -8.92 -22.19 18.28
C LEU A 207 -9.86 -23.26 18.85
N LYS A 208 -10.82 -23.77 18.06
CA LYS A 208 -11.67 -24.90 18.42
C LYS A 208 -10.86 -26.17 18.65
N HIS A 209 -9.94 -26.48 17.74
CA HIS A 209 -9.06 -27.66 17.88
C HIS A 209 -8.20 -27.59 19.14
N LYS A 210 -7.78 -26.40 19.55
CA LYS A 210 -7.03 -26.18 20.80
C LYS A 210 -7.92 -26.10 22.05
N ASN A 211 -9.23 -26.17 21.93
CA ASN A 211 -10.20 -26.02 23.01
C ASN A 211 -10.10 -24.68 23.76
N ILE A 212 -9.71 -23.62 23.06
CA ILE A 212 -9.62 -22.24 23.58
C ILE A 212 -10.61 -21.29 22.90
N TRP A 213 -11.45 -21.79 22.01
CA TRP A 213 -12.53 -21.02 21.40
C TRP A 213 -13.61 -20.69 22.44
N ASP A 214 -13.93 -19.41 22.57
CA ASP A 214 -14.99 -18.94 23.46
C ASP A 214 -15.87 -17.96 22.66
N GLU A 215 -17.15 -18.31 22.48
CA GLU A 215 -18.11 -17.48 21.72
C GLU A 215 -18.51 -16.20 22.45
N GLU A 216 -18.39 -16.17 23.78
CA GLU A 216 -18.78 -15.03 24.63
C GLU A 216 -17.62 -14.06 24.84
N LYS A 217 -16.40 -14.54 24.78
CA LYS A 217 -15.18 -13.72 24.92
C LYS A 217 -14.60 -13.36 23.56
N MET A 218 -15.37 -12.60 22.78
CA MET A 218 -14.77 -11.88 21.66
C MET A 218 -14.14 -10.59 22.20
N ILE A 219 -12.82 -10.62 22.26
CA ILE A 219 -12.00 -9.45 22.60
C ILE A 219 -11.83 -8.60 21.36
#